data_e90c83d4b288eff5595ab9ffeb20dd97
#
_entry.id   e90c83d4b288eff5595ab9ffeb20dd97
#
_cell.length_a   1.000
_cell.length_b   1.000
_cell.length_c   1.000
_cell.angle_alpha   90.00
_cell.angle_beta   90.00
_cell.angle_gamma   90.00
#
_symmetry.space_group_name_H-M   'P 1'
#
loop_
_entity.id
_entity.type
_entity.pdbx_description
1 polymer ?
#
loop_
_entity_poly.entity_id
_entity_poly.type
_entity_poly.pdbx_seq_one_letter_code
_entity_poly.pdbx_strand_id
1 'polypeptide(L)'
;MPKNDNAHSLRLVESLKNNNCPALAEQLENQYPLSKSATIEKKFEWAQQVCSFLESNLAEKDIINVRKACICNDGASNAKKLLKYLSKASDTKEFMELFNQNENFASMEYISENKLLFCYPQCYCGCVKRIPENLTKTWCYCTIGNAESMFREVFQKDVRVTLKESIKTGATRCTMVVEW
;
A
#
# COMPACT_ATOMS: atom_id res chain seq x y z
N MET A 1 -9.93 9.36 -27.85
CA MET A 1 -8.89 9.31 -26.80
C MET A 1 -8.97 8.00 -26.05
N PRO A 2 -7.88 7.38 -25.63
CA PRO A 2 -7.94 6.20 -24.78
C PRO A 2 -8.73 6.52 -23.50
N LYS A 3 -9.55 5.57 -23.06
CA LYS A 3 -10.43 5.77 -21.90
C LYS A 3 -9.65 5.62 -20.60
N ASN A 4 -9.73 6.62 -19.72
CA ASN A 4 -9.13 6.59 -18.38
C ASN A 4 -10.22 6.27 -17.34
N ASP A 5 -10.56 4.99 -17.17
CA ASP A 5 -11.64 4.53 -16.28
C ASP A 5 -11.21 3.39 -15.32
N ASN A 6 -9.90 3.16 -15.22
CA ASN A 6 -9.35 2.19 -14.27
C ASN A 6 -9.30 2.77 -12.86
N ALA A 7 -9.75 2.02 -11.87
CA ALA A 7 -9.79 2.46 -10.49
C ALA A 7 -8.42 2.86 -9.90
N HIS A 8 -7.32 2.26 -10.36
CA HIS A 8 -5.97 2.66 -9.92
C HIS A 8 -5.58 4.03 -10.47
N SER A 9 -5.89 4.30 -11.74
CA SER A 9 -5.61 5.59 -12.35
C SER A 9 -6.47 6.69 -11.74
N LEU A 10 -7.78 6.46 -11.57
CA LEU A 10 -8.69 7.43 -10.99
C LEU A 10 -8.29 7.83 -9.57
N ARG A 11 -7.93 6.85 -8.72
CA ARG A 11 -7.43 7.15 -7.37
C ARG A 11 -6.15 7.96 -7.36
N LEU A 12 -5.23 7.68 -8.29
CA LEU A 12 -3.97 8.42 -8.37
C LEU A 12 -4.20 9.87 -8.82
N VAL A 13 -5.05 10.08 -9.81
CA VAL A 13 -5.45 11.42 -10.28
C VAL A 13 -6.09 12.22 -9.14
N GLU A 14 -7.04 11.61 -8.43
CA GLU A 14 -7.68 12.24 -7.28
C GLU A 14 -6.67 12.56 -6.16
N SER A 15 -5.78 11.62 -5.87
CA SER A 15 -4.74 11.83 -4.86
C SER A 15 -3.77 12.96 -5.24
N LEU A 16 -3.37 13.08 -6.49
CA LEU A 16 -2.55 14.19 -6.96
C LEU A 16 -3.28 15.53 -6.77
N LYS A 17 -4.58 15.62 -7.11
CA LYS A 17 -5.39 16.82 -6.89
C LYS A 17 -5.44 17.21 -5.41
N ASN A 18 -5.67 16.23 -4.54
CA ASN A 18 -5.78 16.43 -3.09
C ASN A 18 -4.42 16.78 -2.42
N ASN A 19 -3.30 16.45 -3.06
CA ASN A 19 -1.95 16.81 -2.62
C ASN A 19 -1.41 18.07 -3.33
N ASN A 20 -2.27 18.97 -3.79
CA ASN A 20 -1.93 20.23 -4.44
C ASN A 20 -1.11 20.11 -5.74
N CYS A 21 -1.29 18.99 -6.46
CA CYS A 21 -0.62 18.72 -7.74
C CYS A 21 -1.62 18.60 -8.92
N PRO A 22 -2.58 19.53 -9.13
CA PRO A 22 -3.62 19.38 -10.16
C PRO A 22 -3.04 19.35 -11.58
N ALA A 23 -1.96 20.08 -11.86
CA ALA A 23 -1.30 20.05 -13.16
C ALA A 23 -0.70 18.67 -13.47
N LEU A 24 -0.09 18.00 -12.48
CA LEU A 24 0.41 16.63 -12.63
C LEU A 24 -0.73 15.64 -12.82
N ALA A 25 -1.87 15.84 -12.14
CA ALA A 25 -3.06 15.02 -12.32
C ALA A 25 -3.58 15.08 -13.76
N GLU A 26 -3.71 16.27 -14.32
CA GLU A 26 -4.11 16.50 -15.73
C GLU A 26 -3.10 15.88 -16.71
N GLN A 27 -1.81 16.09 -16.46
CA GLN A 27 -0.74 15.48 -17.26
C GLN A 27 -0.80 13.96 -17.25
N LEU A 28 -1.01 13.34 -16.07
CA LEU A 28 -1.16 11.90 -15.94
C LEU A 28 -2.36 11.37 -16.73
N GLU A 29 -3.53 12.03 -16.62
CA GLU A 29 -4.74 11.63 -17.35
C GLU A 29 -4.54 11.68 -18.87
N ASN A 30 -3.85 12.68 -19.36
CA ASN A 30 -3.63 12.88 -20.80
C ASN A 30 -2.55 11.97 -21.37
N GLN A 31 -1.45 11.74 -20.65
CA GLN A 31 -0.29 11.01 -21.16
C GLN A 31 -0.35 9.51 -20.85
N TYR A 32 -0.95 9.12 -19.73
CA TYR A 32 -0.95 7.74 -19.24
C TYR A 32 -2.35 7.25 -18.86
N PRO A 33 -3.33 7.31 -19.78
CA PRO A 33 -4.68 6.81 -19.50
C PRO A 33 -4.66 5.29 -19.33
N LEU A 34 -5.42 4.78 -18.36
CA LEU A 34 -5.57 3.34 -18.13
C LEU A 34 -7.03 2.93 -18.20
N SER A 35 -7.34 1.99 -19.08
CA SER A 35 -8.68 1.40 -19.19
C SER A 35 -8.92 0.36 -18.09
N LYS A 36 -10.17 0.26 -17.60
CA LYS A 36 -10.60 -0.82 -16.71
C LYS A 36 -10.43 -2.21 -17.33
N SER A 37 -10.52 -2.32 -18.66
CA SER A 37 -10.34 -3.56 -19.42
C SER A 37 -8.88 -3.85 -19.81
N ALA A 38 -7.91 -3.05 -19.34
CA ALA A 38 -6.49 -3.28 -19.61
C ALA A 38 -6.04 -4.66 -19.12
N THR A 39 -5.21 -5.32 -19.93
CA THR A 39 -4.59 -6.61 -19.57
C THR A 39 -3.64 -6.44 -18.40
N ILE A 40 -3.15 -7.54 -17.83
CA ILE A 40 -2.23 -7.48 -16.69
C ILE A 40 -0.90 -6.85 -17.11
N GLU A 41 -0.42 -7.14 -18.33
CA GLU A 41 0.81 -6.58 -18.90
C GLU A 41 0.67 -5.06 -19.05
N LYS A 42 -0.42 -4.58 -19.63
CA LYS A 42 -0.70 -3.14 -19.77
C LYS A 42 -0.83 -2.43 -18.42
N LYS A 43 -1.38 -3.09 -17.41
CA LYS A 43 -1.42 -2.55 -16.05
C LYS A 43 -0.03 -2.44 -15.44
N PHE A 44 0.83 -3.41 -15.71
CA PHE A 44 2.21 -3.39 -15.23
C PHE A 44 3.05 -2.31 -15.95
N GLU A 45 2.98 -2.22 -17.27
CA GLU A 45 3.60 -1.14 -18.06
C GLU A 45 3.16 0.23 -17.56
N TRP A 46 1.86 0.41 -17.31
CA TRP A 46 1.32 1.62 -16.72
C TRP A 46 1.90 1.91 -15.34
N ALA A 47 2.06 0.88 -14.51
CA ALA A 47 2.69 1.03 -13.19
C ALA A 47 4.15 1.50 -13.28
N GLN A 48 4.92 1.00 -14.26
CA GLN A 48 6.29 1.45 -14.52
C GLN A 48 6.30 2.94 -14.96
N GLN A 49 5.43 3.30 -15.90
CA GLN A 49 5.30 4.68 -16.38
C GLN A 49 4.93 5.64 -15.24
N VAL A 50 3.99 5.25 -14.39
CA VAL A 50 3.58 6.03 -13.21
C VAL A 50 4.73 6.20 -12.23
N CYS A 51 5.49 5.15 -11.95
CA CYS A 51 6.66 5.27 -11.07
C CYS A 51 7.66 6.31 -11.62
N SER A 52 8.04 6.17 -12.88
CA SER A 52 8.96 7.12 -13.54
C SER A 52 8.39 8.54 -13.57
N PHE A 53 7.10 8.70 -13.86
CA PHE A 53 6.43 10.00 -13.87
C PHE A 53 6.47 10.68 -12.49
N LEU A 54 6.12 9.96 -11.43
CA LEU A 54 6.12 10.52 -10.08
C LEU A 54 7.54 10.87 -9.63
N GLU A 55 8.50 9.99 -9.86
CA GLU A 55 9.91 10.18 -9.49
C GLU A 55 10.59 11.34 -10.23
N SER A 56 10.15 11.63 -11.45
CA SER A 56 10.65 12.76 -12.23
C SER A 56 10.06 14.11 -11.82
N ASN A 57 8.92 14.12 -11.12
CA ASN A 57 8.16 15.35 -10.85
C ASN A 57 8.02 15.68 -9.35
N LEU A 58 8.25 14.73 -8.45
CA LEU A 58 8.01 14.89 -7.03
C LEU A 58 9.19 14.39 -6.19
N ALA A 59 9.42 15.02 -5.04
CA ALA A 59 10.31 14.49 -4.03
C ALA A 59 9.69 13.24 -3.36
N GLU A 60 10.53 12.34 -2.84
CA GLU A 60 10.09 11.07 -2.24
C GLU A 60 9.00 11.26 -1.17
N LYS A 61 9.11 12.28 -0.32
CA LYS A 61 8.10 12.59 0.70
C LYS A 61 6.72 12.85 0.09
N ASP A 62 6.67 13.58 -1.01
CA ASP A 62 5.42 13.93 -1.69
C ASP A 62 4.85 12.72 -2.44
N ILE A 63 5.73 11.91 -3.04
CA ILE A 63 5.36 10.62 -3.63
C ILE A 63 4.69 9.72 -2.58
N ILE A 64 5.27 9.61 -1.38
CA ILE A 64 4.69 8.83 -0.28
C ILE A 64 3.30 9.37 0.07
N ASN A 65 3.13 10.69 0.20
CA ASN A 65 1.83 11.30 0.53
C ASN A 65 0.78 11.01 -0.56
N VAL A 66 1.14 11.18 -1.82
CA VAL A 66 0.27 10.87 -2.96
C VAL A 66 -0.06 9.37 -3.00
N ARG A 67 0.92 8.50 -2.89
CA ARG A 67 0.73 7.06 -3.04
C ARG A 67 -0.02 6.42 -1.88
N LYS A 68 0.21 6.85 -0.65
CA LYS A 68 -0.50 6.30 0.51
C LYS A 68 -2.01 6.59 0.51
N ALA A 69 -2.47 7.61 -0.23
CA ALA A 69 -3.89 7.85 -0.45
C ALA A 69 -4.51 6.92 -1.52
N CYS A 70 -3.69 6.22 -2.32
CA CYS A 70 -4.15 5.33 -3.40
C CYS A 70 -4.47 3.91 -2.92
N ILE A 71 -5.08 3.75 -1.75
CA ILE A 71 -5.42 2.44 -1.19
C ILE A 71 -6.47 1.72 -2.06
N CYS A 72 -6.26 0.42 -2.29
CA CYS A 72 -7.19 -0.42 -3.06
C CYS A 72 -8.30 -1.03 -2.20
N ASN A 73 -8.06 -1.07 -0.89
CA ASN A 73 -8.91 -1.67 0.12
C ASN A 73 -8.69 -0.86 1.41
N ASP A 74 -9.77 -0.49 2.08
CA ASP A 74 -9.76 0.31 3.31
C ASP A 74 -9.19 -0.43 4.53
N GLY A 75 -8.89 -1.72 4.39
CA GLY A 75 -8.38 -2.55 5.48
C GLY A 75 -9.43 -2.98 6.51
N ALA A 76 -10.68 -2.51 6.41
CA ALA A 76 -11.71 -2.75 7.42
C ALA A 76 -11.97 -4.24 7.72
N SER A 77 -11.95 -5.10 6.70
CA SER A 77 -12.11 -6.54 6.89
C SER A 77 -10.96 -7.14 7.70
N ASN A 78 -9.73 -6.71 7.43
CA ASN A 78 -8.55 -7.16 8.18
C ASN A 78 -8.52 -6.53 9.58
N ALA A 79 -8.89 -5.26 9.74
CA ALA A 79 -9.00 -4.62 11.05
C ALA A 79 -9.95 -5.38 11.98
N LYS A 80 -11.12 -5.83 11.49
CA LYS A 80 -12.05 -6.67 12.27
C LYS A 80 -11.41 -7.98 12.75
N LYS A 81 -10.59 -8.62 11.93
CA LYS A 81 -9.85 -9.83 12.34
C LYS A 81 -8.83 -9.49 13.42
N LEU A 82 -8.05 -8.44 13.24
CA LEU A 82 -7.05 -8.00 14.21
C LEU A 82 -7.70 -7.66 15.56
N LEU A 83 -8.81 -6.92 15.54
CA LEU A 83 -9.57 -6.58 16.75
C LEU A 83 -10.04 -7.82 17.53
N LYS A 84 -10.42 -8.89 16.83
CA LYS A 84 -10.78 -10.17 17.46
C LYS A 84 -9.61 -10.81 18.23
N TYR A 85 -8.38 -10.65 17.75
CA TYR A 85 -7.20 -11.15 18.47
C TYR A 85 -6.77 -10.21 19.58
N LEU A 86 -6.79 -8.89 19.30
CA LEU A 86 -6.46 -7.88 20.30
C LEU A 86 -7.38 -7.96 21.52
N SER A 87 -8.68 -8.22 21.33
CA SER A 87 -9.64 -8.35 22.44
C SER A 87 -9.41 -9.57 23.34
N LYS A 88 -8.55 -10.49 22.94
CA LYS A 88 -8.22 -11.72 23.69
C LYS A 88 -6.82 -11.70 24.28
N ALA A 89 -6.01 -10.76 23.86
CA ALA A 89 -4.63 -10.61 24.26
C ALA A 89 -4.51 -9.73 25.51
N SER A 90 -3.59 -10.06 26.39
CA SER A 90 -3.23 -9.26 27.56
C SER A 90 -2.21 -8.16 27.25
N ASP A 91 -1.41 -8.36 26.23
CA ASP A 91 -0.37 -7.43 25.77
C ASP A 91 -0.13 -7.53 24.25
N THR A 92 0.74 -6.68 23.73
CA THR A 92 1.08 -6.63 22.31
C THR A 92 1.72 -7.93 21.82
N LYS A 93 2.53 -8.57 22.63
CA LYS A 93 3.21 -9.80 22.25
C LYS A 93 2.22 -10.96 22.08
N GLU A 94 1.32 -11.15 23.03
CA GLU A 94 0.25 -12.16 22.95
C GLU A 94 -0.69 -11.88 21.77
N PHE A 95 -1.02 -10.60 21.51
CA PHE A 95 -1.79 -10.22 20.32
C PHE A 95 -1.15 -10.72 19.03
N MET A 96 0.15 -10.52 18.88
CA MET A 96 0.88 -10.95 17.69
C MET A 96 0.98 -12.48 17.58
N GLU A 97 1.21 -13.18 18.70
CA GLU A 97 1.25 -14.63 18.74
C GLU A 97 -0.10 -15.22 18.31
N LEU A 98 -1.22 -14.71 18.86
CA LEU A 98 -2.57 -15.11 18.45
C LEU A 98 -2.84 -14.87 16.97
N PHE A 99 -2.41 -13.71 16.44
CA PHE A 99 -2.54 -13.40 15.03
C PHE A 99 -1.75 -14.39 14.16
N ASN A 100 -0.46 -14.59 14.47
CA ASN A 100 0.43 -15.46 13.69
C ASN A 100 0.01 -16.94 13.71
N GLN A 101 -0.62 -17.41 14.79
CA GLN A 101 -1.15 -18.78 14.88
C GLN A 101 -2.40 -19.01 14.02
N ASN A 102 -3.18 -17.98 13.76
CA ASN A 102 -4.51 -18.10 13.15
C ASN A 102 -4.62 -17.52 11.75
N GLU A 103 -3.67 -16.66 11.31
CA GLU A 103 -3.70 -16.02 10.01
C GLU A 103 -2.43 -16.35 9.21
N ASN A 104 -2.61 -16.53 7.90
CA ASN A 104 -1.52 -16.86 6.98
C ASN A 104 -1.32 -15.80 5.86
N PHE A 105 -2.18 -14.78 5.80
CA PHE A 105 -2.05 -13.73 4.79
C PHE A 105 -0.98 -12.70 5.14
N ALA A 106 -0.61 -12.61 6.42
CA ALA A 106 0.44 -11.75 6.93
C ALA A 106 1.04 -12.36 8.19
N SER A 107 2.16 -11.84 8.65
CA SER A 107 2.76 -12.13 9.96
C SER A 107 3.17 -10.85 10.67
N MET A 108 3.32 -10.93 11.99
CA MET A 108 3.80 -9.86 12.85
C MET A 108 5.04 -10.30 13.61
N GLU A 109 6.01 -9.39 13.76
CA GLU A 109 7.20 -9.61 14.57
C GLU A 109 7.29 -8.49 15.63
N TYR A 110 7.49 -8.89 16.89
CA TYR A 110 7.56 -7.95 18.00
C TYR A 110 8.85 -7.13 17.97
N ILE A 111 8.72 -5.82 18.18
CA ILE A 111 9.86 -4.93 18.41
C ILE A 111 9.78 -4.34 19.83
N SER A 112 8.64 -3.73 20.17
CA SER A 112 8.35 -3.16 21.50
C SER A 112 6.83 -3.04 21.69
N GLU A 113 6.38 -2.58 22.86
CA GLU A 113 4.96 -2.41 23.18
C GLU A 113 4.19 -1.53 22.20
N ASN A 114 4.85 -0.56 21.55
CA ASN A 114 4.21 0.37 20.60
C ASN A 114 4.79 0.24 19.19
N LYS A 115 5.43 -0.90 18.87
CA LYS A 115 6.11 -1.07 17.59
C LYS A 115 6.19 -2.54 17.18
N LEU A 116 5.82 -2.83 15.94
CA LEU A 116 5.92 -4.16 15.35
C LEU A 116 6.38 -4.10 13.88
N LEU A 117 6.84 -5.24 13.35
CA LEU A 117 6.89 -5.46 11.92
C LEU A 117 5.59 -6.14 11.48
N PHE A 118 5.03 -5.65 10.37
CA PHE A 118 3.91 -6.28 9.69
C PHE A 118 4.37 -6.74 8.30
N CYS A 119 4.27 -8.03 8.04
CA CYS A 119 4.88 -8.66 6.87
C CYS A 119 3.86 -9.37 6.01
N TYR A 120 3.90 -9.13 4.70
CA TYR A 120 3.16 -9.91 3.70
C TYR A 120 4.09 -10.94 3.04
N PRO A 121 3.75 -12.25 3.06
CA PRO A 121 4.57 -13.31 2.46
C PRO A 121 4.51 -13.31 0.93
N GLN A 122 3.54 -12.62 0.33
CA GLN A 122 3.37 -12.51 -1.12
C GLN A 122 2.81 -11.14 -1.52
N CYS A 123 2.98 -10.78 -2.78
CA CYS A 123 2.39 -9.55 -3.33
C CYS A 123 0.88 -9.73 -3.55
N TYR A 124 0.07 -8.89 -2.89
CA TYR A 124 -1.40 -8.89 -3.03
C TYR A 124 -1.93 -7.87 -4.05
N CYS A 125 -1.08 -7.02 -4.60
CA CYS A 125 -1.49 -5.98 -5.54
C CYS A 125 -2.09 -6.58 -6.84
N GLY A 126 -3.39 -6.42 -7.05
CA GLY A 126 -4.09 -6.94 -8.22
C GLY A 126 -3.60 -6.39 -9.56
N CYS A 127 -2.88 -5.26 -9.54
CA CYS A 127 -2.34 -4.62 -10.73
C CYS A 127 -1.03 -5.27 -11.21
N VAL A 128 -0.19 -5.77 -10.29
CA VAL A 128 1.20 -6.15 -10.63
C VAL A 128 1.65 -7.52 -10.10
N LYS A 129 0.85 -8.19 -9.26
CA LYS A 129 1.28 -9.41 -8.56
C LYS A 129 1.61 -10.61 -9.47
N ARG A 130 1.07 -10.63 -10.69
CA ARG A 130 1.25 -11.75 -11.64
C ARG A 130 2.46 -11.57 -12.56
N ILE A 131 3.08 -10.41 -12.55
CA ILE A 131 4.24 -10.08 -13.37
C ILE A 131 5.48 -10.21 -12.47
N PRO A 132 6.49 -11.00 -12.82
CA PRO A 132 7.65 -11.24 -11.94
C PRO A 132 8.60 -10.05 -11.85
N GLU A 133 8.63 -9.19 -12.87
CA GLU A 133 9.54 -8.06 -12.96
C GLU A 133 9.35 -7.08 -11.79
N ASN A 134 10.47 -6.45 -11.41
CA ASN A 134 10.50 -5.47 -10.34
C ASN A 134 9.93 -4.12 -10.75
N LEU A 135 9.50 -3.37 -9.75
CA LEU A 135 9.13 -1.96 -9.82
C LEU A 135 9.95 -1.19 -8.79
N THR A 136 9.98 0.13 -8.91
CA THR A 136 10.53 0.95 -7.85
C THR A 136 9.62 0.94 -6.61
N LYS A 137 10.17 1.31 -5.48
CA LYS A 137 9.46 1.37 -4.18
C LYS A 137 8.24 2.28 -4.23
N THR A 138 8.26 3.27 -5.12
CA THR A 138 7.17 4.21 -5.41
C THR A 138 5.83 3.50 -5.63
N TRP A 139 5.82 2.39 -6.37
CA TRP A 139 4.58 1.65 -6.59
C TRP A 139 3.97 1.14 -5.28
N CYS A 140 4.80 0.67 -4.37
CA CYS A 140 4.37 -0.02 -3.15
C CYS A 140 3.99 0.92 -1.99
N TYR A 141 4.19 2.23 -2.09
CA TYR A 141 3.84 3.16 -1.00
C TYR A 141 2.33 3.21 -0.67
N CYS A 142 1.45 2.74 -1.56
CA CYS A 142 0.02 2.62 -1.23
C CYS A 142 -0.25 1.62 -0.09
N THR A 143 0.65 0.67 0.15
CA THR A 143 0.52 -0.27 1.28
C THR A 143 0.70 0.42 2.64
N ILE A 144 1.45 1.54 2.70
CA ILE A 144 1.59 2.37 3.91
C ILE A 144 0.21 2.86 4.34
N GLY A 145 -0.55 3.49 3.42
CA GLY A 145 -1.88 4.02 3.73
C GLY A 145 -2.88 2.94 4.13
N ASN A 146 -2.81 1.77 3.49
CA ASN A 146 -3.65 0.63 3.87
C ASN A 146 -3.33 0.15 5.31
N ALA A 147 -2.06 0.00 5.64
CA ALA A 147 -1.64 -0.41 6.97
C ALA A 147 -1.94 0.66 8.03
N GLU A 148 -1.69 1.96 7.73
CA GLU A 148 -2.07 3.06 8.63
C GLU A 148 -3.57 3.06 8.93
N SER A 149 -4.41 2.92 7.92
CA SER A 149 -5.88 2.86 8.10
C SER A 149 -6.29 1.69 8.97
N MET A 150 -5.78 0.49 8.67
CA MET A 150 -6.08 -0.73 9.39
C MET A 150 -5.65 -0.66 10.87
N PHE A 151 -4.42 -0.25 11.13
CA PHE A 151 -3.90 -0.23 12.50
C PHE A 151 -4.42 0.95 13.34
N ARG A 152 -4.80 2.10 12.73
CA ARG A 152 -5.56 3.14 13.43
C ARG A 152 -6.88 2.62 13.96
N GLU A 153 -7.60 1.83 13.16
CA GLU A 153 -8.84 1.19 13.60
C GLU A 153 -8.59 0.19 14.74
N VAL A 154 -7.49 -0.56 14.67
CA VAL A 154 -7.15 -1.58 15.68
C VAL A 154 -6.71 -0.95 17.01
N PHE A 155 -5.78 0.01 16.98
CA PHE A 155 -5.20 0.57 18.21
C PHE A 155 -5.92 1.82 18.71
N GLN A 156 -6.83 2.41 17.94
CA GLN A 156 -7.51 3.67 18.25
C GLN A 156 -6.53 4.80 18.62
N LYS A 157 -5.40 4.85 17.92
CA LYS A 157 -4.30 5.81 18.11
C LYS A 157 -3.80 6.31 16.76
N ASP A 158 -3.01 7.37 16.78
CA ASP A 158 -2.21 7.74 15.62
C ASP A 158 -1.17 6.67 15.33
N VAL A 159 -1.17 6.19 14.10
CA VAL A 159 -0.27 5.15 13.64
C VAL A 159 0.59 5.70 12.52
N ARG A 160 1.89 5.44 12.63
CA ARG A 160 2.86 5.70 11.57
C ARG A 160 3.33 4.36 10.98
N VAL A 161 3.32 4.27 9.67
CA VAL A 161 3.83 3.11 8.95
C VAL A 161 4.99 3.51 8.04
N THR A 162 6.04 2.70 8.04
CA THR A 162 7.19 2.86 7.15
C THR A 162 7.41 1.56 6.36
N LEU A 163 7.45 1.64 5.03
CA LEU A 163 7.77 0.51 4.18
C LEU A 163 9.29 0.28 4.17
N LYS A 164 9.75 -0.85 4.69
CA LYS A 164 11.17 -1.25 4.70
C LYS A 164 11.59 -1.87 3.37
N GLU A 165 10.88 -2.90 2.96
CA GLU A 165 11.15 -3.69 1.77
C GLU A 165 9.86 -4.18 1.12
N SER A 166 9.92 -4.51 -0.15
CA SER A 166 8.79 -5.07 -0.87
C SER A 166 9.22 -6.13 -1.88
N ILE A 167 8.33 -7.09 -2.12
CA ILE A 167 8.53 -8.14 -3.15
C ILE A 167 8.76 -7.50 -4.51
N LYS A 168 8.08 -6.40 -4.81
CA LYS A 168 8.25 -5.70 -6.09
C LYS A 168 9.57 -4.93 -6.22
N THR A 169 10.33 -4.78 -5.15
CA THR A 169 11.70 -4.28 -5.20
C THR A 169 12.77 -5.40 -5.10
N GLY A 170 12.35 -6.67 -5.22
CA GLY A 170 13.26 -7.82 -5.21
C GLY A 170 13.39 -8.50 -3.84
N ALA A 171 12.66 -8.06 -2.82
CA ALA A 171 12.68 -8.74 -1.51
C ALA A 171 11.82 -10.02 -1.53
N THR A 172 12.07 -10.91 -0.58
CA THR A 172 11.30 -12.16 -0.42
C THR A 172 9.91 -11.95 0.18
N ARG A 173 9.72 -10.82 0.87
CA ARG A 173 8.44 -10.42 1.50
C ARG A 173 8.29 -8.89 1.48
N CYS A 174 7.08 -8.41 1.74
CA CYS A 174 6.88 -7.00 2.03
C CYS A 174 6.95 -6.82 3.55
N THR A 175 7.77 -5.87 4.03
CA THR A 175 7.93 -5.60 5.46
C THR A 175 7.64 -4.13 5.75
N MET A 176 6.76 -3.88 6.69
CA MET A 176 6.42 -2.55 7.18
C MET A 176 6.71 -2.46 8.68
N VAL A 177 7.25 -1.33 9.11
CA VAL A 177 7.30 -0.97 10.54
C VAL A 177 6.02 -0.21 10.86
N VAL A 178 5.32 -0.64 11.89
CA VAL A 178 4.11 -0.02 12.43
C VAL A 178 4.42 0.50 13.84
N GLU A 179 4.15 1.79 14.08
CA GLU A 179 4.40 2.48 15.37
C GLU A 179 3.13 3.25 15.79
N TRP A 180 2.74 3.20 17.11
CA TRP A 180 1.54 3.87 17.66
C TRP A 180 1.69 4.39 19.08
#